data_da1b457855ec51038aa820d698ea55c5
#
_entry.id   da1b457855ec51038aa820d698ea55c5
#
_cell.length_a   1.000
_cell.length_b   1.000
_cell.length_c   1.000
_cell.angle_alpha   90.00
_cell.angle_beta   90.00
_cell.angle_gamma   90.00
#
_symmetry.space_group_name_H-M   'P 1'
#
loop_
_entity.id
_entity.type
_entity.pdbx_description
1 polymer ?
#
loop_
_entity_poly.entity_id
_entity_poly.type
_entity_poly.pdbx_seq_one_letter_code
_entity_poly.pdbx_strand_id
1 'polypeptide(L)'
;VELVTALSSPAFGVPPEDLARARGRLRTGDFYDCLLSMEDRGQALDSFLSWLSEMRGQSRLLPLGELLDLVLQTTGMEDVFSAMEGGAARRENLQLLRAQASAFSATGNQSLMGFLRYMDELEESGQLPSSRAQAGQDDAVQIMTIHQSKGLEFPVVFLADLSRQFNRSDASMSVLLDSSLYIGANVVDMEKRAYF
;
A
#
# COMPACT_ATOMS: atom_id res chain seq x y z
N VAL A 1 4.00 13.47 8.94
CA VAL A 1 3.31 12.42 9.72
C VAL A 1 4.14 11.15 9.72
N GLU A 2 4.62 10.65 8.57
CA GLU A 2 5.31 9.36 8.41
C GLU A 2 6.57 9.25 9.30
N LEU A 3 7.38 10.31 9.38
CA LEU A 3 8.59 10.31 10.19
C LEU A 3 8.28 10.14 11.70
N VAL A 4 7.24 10.79 12.19
CA VAL A 4 6.81 10.65 13.60
C VAL A 4 6.32 9.24 13.88
N THR A 5 5.54 8.67 12.96
CA THR A 5 5.06 7.28 13.05
C THR A 5 6.22 6.29 13.07
N ALA A 6 7.21 6.48 12.19
CA ALA A 6 8.41 5.64 12.16
C ALA A 6 9.19 5.72 13.48
N LEU A 7 9.44 6.92 13.99
CA LEU A 7 10.19 7.15 15.24
C LEU A 7 9.49 6.55 16.47
N SER A 8 8.15 6.62 16.50
CA SER A 8 7.34 6.05 17.59
C SER A 8 7.15 4.54 17.47
N SER A 9 7.58 3.94 16.35
CA SER A 9 7.44 2.50 16.13
C SER A 9 8.36 1.70 17.06
N PRO A 10 8.06 0.41 17.28
CA PRO A 10 8.94 -0.47 18.06
C PRO A 10 10.36 -0.60 17.51
N ALA A 11 10.57 -0.28 16.22
CA ALA A 11 11.90 -0.32 15.60
C ALA A 11 12.87 0.71 16.18
N PHE A 12 12.36 1.89 16.55
CA PHE A 12 13.20 2.99 17.04
C PHE A 12 12.86 3.42 18.45
N GLY A 13 11.61 3.27 18.87
CA GLY A 13 11.16 3.47 20.24
C GLY A 13 11.47 4.87 20.80
N VAL A 14 11.46 5.90 19.96
CA VAL A 14 11.73 7.28 20.42
C VAL A 14 10.60 7.74 21.30
N PRO A 15 10.89 8.18 22.53
CA PRO A 15 9.86 8.63 23.47
C PRO A 15 9.05 9.81 22.91
N PRO A 16 7.71 9.85 23.13
CA PRO A 16 6.86 10.94 22.67
C PRO A 16 7.31 12.31 23.22
N GLU A 17 7.90 12.34 24.41
CA GLU A 17 8.44 13.55 25.05
C GLU A 17 9.57 14.17 24.24
N ASP A 18 10.43 13.35 23.63
CA ASP A 18 11.54 13.81 22.81
C ASP A 18 11.02 14.38 21.49
N LEU A 19 10.01 13.74 20.89
CA LEU A 19 9.34 14.25 19.69
C LEU A 19 8.62 15.59 19.95
N ALA A 20 7.93 15.70 21.08
CA ALA A 20 7.27 16.94 21.50
C ALA A 20 8.31 18.05 21.77
N ARG A 21 9.44 17.71 22.39
CA ARG A 21 10.55 18.64 22.64
C ARG A 21 11.16 19.17 21.35
N ALA A 22 11.35 18.30 20.35
CA ALA A 22 11.81 18.69 19.03
C ALA A 22 10.90 19.72 18.37
N ARG A 23 9.59 19.45 18.34
CA ARG A 23 8.60 20.38 17.76
C ARG A 23 8.46 21.67 18.57
N GLY A 24 8.67 21.62 19.88
CA GLY A 24 8.63 22.79 20.77
C GLY A 24 9.73 23.82 20.49
N ARG A 25 10.89 23.37 19.98
CA ARG A 25 12.02 24.27 19.61
C ARG A 25 11.78 24.98 18.27
N LEU A 26 11.28 24.27 17.27
CA LEU A 26 10.93 24.83 15.96
C LEU A 26 9.45 24.58 15.69
N ARG A 27 8.63 25.60 15.83
CA ARG A 27 7.17 25.50 15.66
C ARG A 27 6.73 25.38 14.21
N THR A 28 7.59 25.76 13.26
CA THR A 28 7.37 25.74 11.81
C THR A 28 8.53 25.05 11.10
N GLY A 29 8.29 24.59 9.88
CA GLY A 29 9.30 23.86 9.08
C GLY A 29 9.17 22.35 9.15
N ASP A 30 10.06 21.66 8.46
CA ASP A 30 10.08 20.21 8.42
C ASP A 30 10.45 19.60 9.76
N PHE A 31 9.77 18.51 10.13
CA PHE A 31 10.01 17.87 11.41
C PHE A 31 11.44 17.29 11.50
N TYR A 32 12.01 16.88 10.39
CA TYR A 32 13.39 16.42 10.33
C TYR A 32 14.39 17.52 10.75
N ASP A 33 14.19 18.75 10.29
CA ASP A 33 15.02 19.90 10.70
C ASP A 33 14.87 20.19 12.19
N CYS A 34 13.66 20.01 12.75
CA CYS A 34 13.44 20.11 14.19
C CYS A 34 14.32 19.12 14.96
N LEU A 35 14.38 17.85 14.50
CA LEU A 35 15.22 16.81 15.12
C LEU A 35 16.71 17.16 15.03
N LEU A 36 17.16 17.68 13.90
CA LEU A 36 18.55 18.06 13.69
C LEU A 36 18.96 19.27 14.56
N SER A 37 18.04 20.15 14.87
CA SER A 37 18.29 21.35 15.70
C SER A 37 18.42 21.06 17.20
N MET A 38 18.12 19.86 17.65
CA MET A 38 18.25 19.48 19.06
C MET A 38 19.72 19.26 19.42
N GLU A 39 20.19 19.97 20.46
CA GLU A 39 21.53 19.78 21.03
C GLU A 39 21.58 18.58 21.98
N ASP A 40 20.51 18.41 22.77
CA ASP A 40 20.35 17.31 23.73
C ASP A 40 19.33 16.31 23.16
N ARG A 41 19.83 15.30 22.47
CA ARG A 41 19.06 14.20 21.87
C ARG A 41 19.19 12.98 22.75
N GLY A 42 18.07 12.33 23.02
CA GLY A 42 18.10 11.02 23.68
C GLY A 42 18.79 9.97 22.80
N GLN A 43 19.34 8.94 23.44
CA GLN A 43 20.09 7.87 22.76
C GLN A 43 19.30 7.24 21.58
N ALA A 44 17.99 7.04 21.74
CA ALA A 44 17.13 6.47 20.69
C ALA A 44 17.13 7.34 19.43
N LEU A 45 17.05 8.67 19.60
CA LEU A 45 17.04 9.61 18.48
C LEU A 45 18.40 9.69 17.79
N ASP A 46 19.50 9.68 18.53
CA ASP A 46 20.84 9.66 17.95
C ASP A 46 21.09 8.36 17.17
N SER A 47 20.65 7.23 17.72
CA SER A 47 20.73 5.93 17.04
C SER A 47 19.94 5.93 15.74
N PHE A 48 18.71 6.48 15.75
CA PHE A 48 17.90 6.63 14.55
C PHE A 48 18.57 7.51 13.50
N LEU A 49 19.10 8.68 13.87
CA LEU A 49 19.74 9.59 12.92
C LEU A 49 20.99 8.97 12.28
N SER A 50 21.76 8.23 13.07
CA SER A 50 22.94 7.50 12.59
C SER A 50 22.52 6.40 11.61
N TRP A 51 21.53 5.58 11.99
CA TRP A 51 20.96 4.55 11.12
C TRP A 51 20.39 5.15 9.81
N LEU A 52 19.64 6.25 9.90
CA LEU A 52 19.07 6.91 8.72
C LEU A 52 20.17 7.42 7.78
N SER A 53 21.25 7.97 8.34
CA SER A 53 22.40 8.42 7.53
C SER A 53 23.05 7.26 6.79
N GLU A 54 23.21 6.11 7.45
CA GLU A 54 23.74 4.89 6.85
C GLU A 54 22.80 4.38 5.73
N MET A 55 21.49 4.24 6.01
CA MET A 55 20.50 3.78 5.01
C MET A 55 20.44 4.70 3.79
N ARG A 56 20.57 6.01 3.98
CA ARG A 56 20.69 6.97 2.86
C ARG A 56 21.96 6.76 2.02
N GLY A 57 23.05 6.36 2.64
CA GLY A 57 24.26 5.94 1.94
C GLY A 57 24.03 4.68 1.12
N GLN A 58 23.48 3.65 1.75
CA GLN A 58 23.19 2.35 1.12
C GLN A 58 22.15 2.44 -0.01
N SER A 59 21.16 3.31 0.11
CA SER A 59 20.12 3.48 -0.91
C SER A 59 20.64 3.96 -2.28
N ARG A 60 21.88 4.44 -2.34
CA ARG A 60 22.54 4.84 -3.59
C ARG A 60 23.36 3.72 -4.21
N LEU A 61 23.64 2.67 -3.45
CA LEU A 61 24.55 1.60 -3.82
C LEU A 61 23.82 0.28 -4.04
N LEU A 62 22.80 0.00 -3.23
CA LEU A 62 22.09 -1.26 -3.23
C LEU A 62 20.88 -1.24 -4.16
N PRO A 63 20.59 -2.35 -4.86
CA PRO A 63 19.30 -2.58 -5.47
C PRO A 63 18.17 -2.47 -4.44
N LEU A 64 16.98 -2.06 -4.90
CA LEU A 64 15.83 -1.80 -4.04
C LEU A 64 15.45 -2.98 -3.12
N GLY A 65 15.49 -4.21 -3.64
CA GLY A 65 15.20 -5.41 -2.85
C GLY A 65 16.19 -5.62 -1.71
N GLU A 66 17.49 -5.45 -2.00
CA GLU A 66 18.55 -5.57 -1.00
C GLU A 66 18.50 -4.46 0.05
N LEU A 67 18.15 -3.23 -0.38
CA LEU A 67 17.93 -2.12 0.55
C LEU A 67 16.75 -2.42 1.49
N LEU A 68 15.65 -2.95 0.97
CA LEU A 68 14.49 -3.33 1.77
C LEU A 68 14.84 -4.41 2.80
N ASP A 69 15.58 -5.44 2.37
CA ASP A 69 16.02 -6.51 3.27
C ASP A 69 16.95 -5.96 4.36
N LEU A 70 17.87 -5.06 4.02
CA LEU A 70 18.75 -4.41 4.98
C LEU A 70 17.95 -3.58 6.00
N VAL A 71 16.96 -2.82 5.56
CA VAL A 71 16.05 -2.05 6.45
C VAL A 71 15.31 -2.99 7.40
N LEU A 72 14.69 -4.06 6.90
CA LEU A 72 13.93 -5.01 7.73
C LEU A 72 14.84 -5.72 8.74
N GLN A 73 16.04 -6.11 8.32
CA GLN A 73 17.03 -6.78 9.19
C GLN A 73 17.55 -5.85 10.28
N THR A 74 17.96 -4.63 9.92
CA THR A 74 18.57 -3.69 10.87
C THR A 74 17.57 -3.12 11.87
N THR A 75 16.28 -3.04 11.49
CA THR A 75 15.21 -2.58 12.37
C THR A 75 14.55 -3.70 13.18
N GLY A 76 14.79 -4.97 12.85
CA GLY A 76 14.11 -6.11 13.46
C GLY A 76 12.59 -6.13 13.23
N MET A 77 12.08 -5.38 12.25
CA MET A 77 10.64 -5.21 12.01
C MET A 77 9.94 -6.52 11.64
N GLU A 78 10.64 -7.44 11.00
CA GLU A 78 10.06 -8.74 10.66
C GLU A 78 9.71 -9.56 11.91
N ASP A 79 10.57 -9.54 12.91
CA ASP A 79 10.34 -10.23 14.19
C ASP A 79 9.23 -9.52 14.98
N VAL A 80 9.25 -8.19 15.02
CA VAL A 80 8.22 -7.38 15.67
C VAL A 80 6.85 -7.69 15.07
N PHE A 81 6.70 -7.60 13.75
CA PHE A 81 5.42 -7.87 13.08
C PHE A 81 4.98 -9.33 13.23
N SER A 82 5.92 -10.27 13.25
CA SER A 82 5.61 -11.69 13.45
C SER A 82 5.10 -12.00 14.85
N ALA A 83 5.54 -11.24 15.86
CA ALA A 83 5.12 -11.40 17.25
C ALA A 83 3.78 -10.71 17.57
N MET A 84 3.30 -9.81 16.70
CA MET A 84 2.01 -9.13 16.87
C MET A 84 0.82 -10.02 16.53
N GLU A 85 -0.38 -9.63 16.98
CA GLU A 85 -1.62 -10.29 16.56
C GLU A 85 -1.72 -10.31 15.02
N GLY A 86 -2.07 -11.46 14.44
CA GLY A 86 -2.05 -11.67 12.99
C GLY A 86 -0.65 -11.74 12.38
N GLY A 87 0.37 -12.13 13.16
CA GLY A 87 1.78 -12.16 12.75
C GLY A 87 2.05 -12.94 11.46
N ALA A 88 1.32 -14.05 11.23
CA ALA A 88 1.44 -14.81 9.99
C ALA A 88 1.08 -13.96 8.75
N ALA A 89 -0.04 -13.26 8.80
CA ALA A 89 -0.48 -12.37 7.71
C ALA A 89 0.47 -11.18 7.51
N ARG A 90 0.99 -10.63 8.61
CA ARG A 90 1.97 -9.54 8.55
C ARG A 90 3.28 -9.98 7.89
N ARG A 91 3.76 -11.18 8.21
CA ARG A 91 4.95 -11.76 7.56
C ARG A 91 4.71 -11.99 6.07
N GLU A 92 3.55 -12.50 5.70
CA GLU A 92 3.18 -12.68 4.29
C GLU A 92 3.12 -11.33 3.55
N ASN A 93 2.57 -10.28 4.17
CA ASN A 93 2.59 -8.93 3.60
C ASN A 93 4.01 -8.40 3.37
N LEU A 94 4.96 -8.70 4.26
CA LEU A 94 6.37 -8.35 4.03
C LEU A 94 6.98 -9.13 2.85
N GLN A 95 6.61 -10.39 2.67
CA GLN A 95 7.03 -11.17 1.50
C GLN A 95 6.44 -10.60 0.21
N LEU A 96 5.16 -10.19 0.22
CA LEU A 96 4.53 -9.51 -0.91
C LEU A 96 5.23 -8.18 -1.22
N LEU A 97 5.59 -7.40 -0.21
CA LEU A 97 6.35 -6.17 -0.39
C LEU A 97 7.71 -6.43 -1.05
N ARG A 98 8.43 -7.47 -0.62
CA ARG A 98 9.69 -7.91 -1.27
C ARG A 98 9.47 -8.32 -2.72
N ALA A 99 8.40 -9.06 -3.00
CA ALA A 99 8.05 -9.46 -4.36
C ALA A 99 7.73 -8.26 -5.26
N GLN A 100 7.00 -7.26 -4.74
CA GLN A 100 6.72 -6.01 -5.47
C GLN A 100 8.00 -5.22 -5.74
N ALA A 101 8.91 -5.10 -4.77
CA ALA A 101 10.19 -4.43 -4.95
C ALA A 101 11.04 -5.11 -6.03
N SER A 102 11.06 -6.45 -6.04
CA SER A 102 11.76 -7.22 -7.08
C SER A 102 11.13 -7.04 -8.46
N ALA A 103 9.79 -7.11 -8.56
CA ALA A 103 9.08 -6.91 -9.81
C ALA A 103 9.29 -5.49 -10.36
N PHE A 104 9.23 -4.48 -9.51
CA PHE A 104 9.49 -3.10 -9.89
C PHE A 104 10.93 -2.92 -10.40
N SER A 105 11.92 -3.49 -9.71
CA SER A 105 13.32 -3.46 -10.13
C SER A 105 13.56 -4.16 -11.48
N ALA A 106 12.82 -5.22 -11.77
CA ALA A 106 12.91 -5.96 -13.04
C ALA A 106 12.47 -5.10 -14.24
N THR A 107 11.70 -4.03 -14.05
CA THR A 107 11.35 -3.05 -15.10
C THR A 107 12.51 -2.12 -15.48
N GLY A 108 13.66 -2.25 -14.83
CA GLY A 108 14.83 -1.37 -15.02
C GLY A 108 14.81 -0.12 -14.13
N ASN A 109 13.79 0.06 -13.31
CA ASN A 109 13.69 1.19 -12.40
C ASN A 109 14.14 0.78 -10.98
N GLN A 110 15.17 1.43 -10.46
CA GLN A 110 15.72 1.14 -9.13
C GLN A 110 15.53 2.31 -8.15
N SER A 111 14.74 3.30 -8.53
CA SER A 111 14.51 4.47 -7.70
C SER A 111 13.57 4.15 -6.52
N LEU A 112 14.05 4.34 -5.29
CA LEU A 112 13.21 4.23 -4.09
C LEU A 112 11.97 5.12 -4.17
N MET A 113 12.14 6.38 -4.63
CA MET A 113 11.03 7.31 -4.78
C MET A 113 10.04 6.86 -5.87
N GLY A 114 10.55 6.25 -6.94
CA GLY A 114 9.71 5.63 -7.98
C GLY A 114 8.91 4.46 -7.43
N PHE A 115 9.53 3.63 -6.59
CA PHE A 115 8.84 2.51 -5.93
C PHE A 115 7.75 2.97 -4.96
N LEU A 116 8.01 4.00 -4.17
CA LEU A 116 7.00 4.54 -3.26
C LEU A 116 5.77 5.05 -4.04
N ARG A 117 5.96 5.80 -5.12
CA ARG A 117 4.85 6.25 -5.99
C ARG A 117 4.09 5.08 -6.61
N TYR A 118 4.80 4.06 -7.06
CA TYR A 118 4.18 2.85 -7.58
C TYR A 118 3.30 2.15 -6.53
N MET A 119 3.76 2.09 -5.28
CA MET A 119 2.97 1.52 -4.19
C MET A 119 1.74 2.37 -3.87
N ASP A 120 1.87 3.71 -3.87
CA ASP A 120 0.75 4.64 -3.69
C ASP A 120 -0.31 4.47 -4.81
N GLU A 121 0.12 4.34 -6.06
CA GLU A 121 -0.78 4.09 -7.21
C GLU A 121 -1.51 2.74 -7.08
N LEU A 122 -0.84 1.68 -6.61
CA LEU A 122 -1.46 0.38 -6.34
C LEU A 122 -2.50 0.48 -5.22
N GLU A 123 -2.23 1.26 -4.18
CA GLU A 123 -3.16 1.48 -3.07
C GLU A 123 -4.40 2.24 -3.54
N GLU A 124 -4.23 3.35 -4.24
CA GLU A 124 -5.32 4.17 -4.78
C GLU A 124 -6.21 3.40 -5.77
N SER A 125 -5.60 2.53 -6.59
CA SER A 125 -6.34 1.69 -7.54
C SER A 125 -6.99 0.45 -6.90
N GLY A 126 -6.73 0.19 -5.62
CA GLY A 126 -7.20 -1.01 -4.92
C GLY A 126 -6.56 -2.31 -5.42
N GLN A 127 -5.42 -2.21 -6.10
CA GLN A 127 -4.67 -3.35 -6.64
C GLN A 127 -3.50 -3.78 -5.74
N LEU A 128 -3.37 -3.14 -4.57
CA LEU A 128 -2.32 -3.51 -3.63
C LEU A 128 -2.48 -4.98 -3.22
N PRO A 129 -1.48 -5.83 -3.47
CA PRO A 129 -1.53 -7.21 -3.03
C PRO A 129 -1.61 -7.23 -1.50
N SER A 130 -2.63 -7.85 -0.96
CA SER A 130 -2.69 -8.12 0.47
C SER A 130 -2.57 -9.63 0.69
N SER A 131 -1.85 -10.02 1.73
CA SER A 131 -2.01 -11.38 2.20
C SER A 131 -3.50 -11.52 2.55
N ARG A 132 -4.19 -12.30 1.77
CA ARG A 132 -5.37 -12.94 2.32
C ARG A 132 -4.78 -13.83 3.40
N ALA A 133 -4.79 -13.31 4.64
CA ALA A 133 -4.57 -14.21 5.74
C ALA A 133 -5.41 -15.44 5.42
N GLN A 134 -4.76 -16.56 5.19
CA GLN A 134 -5.41 -17.83 5.29
C GLN A 134 -5.85 -17.90 6.75
N ALA A 135 -6.86 -17.11 7.08
CA ALA A 135 -7.66 -17.32 8.26
C ALA A 135 -8.06 -18.79 8.14
N GLY A 136 -7.56 -19.60 9.03
CA GLY A 136 -7.54 -21.03 9.10
C GLY A 136 -8.47 -21.64 8.06
N GLN A 137 -7.90 -22.28 7.08
CA GLN A 137 -8.46 -22.60 5.78
C GLN A 137 -9.80 -23.33 5.77
N ASP A 138 -10.30 -23.78 6.94
CA ASP A 138 -11.35 -24.78 6.97
C ASP A 138 -12.65 -24.38 7.68
N ASP A 139 -12.75 -23.24 8.35
CA ASP A 139 -13.98 -22.87 9.11
C ASP A 139 -14.26 -21.36 9.13
N ALA A 140 -14.19 -20.70 7.98
CA ALA A 140 -14.45 -19.27 7.85
C ALA A 140 -15.48 -18.95 6.76
N VAL A 141 -16.37 -18.01 7.05
CA VAL A 141 -17.27 -17.43 6.05
C VAL A 141 -16.49 -16.44 5.19
N GLN A 142 -16.44 -16.71 3.90
CA GLN A 142 -15.77 -15.83 2.94
C GLN A 142 -16.78 -14.86 2.33
N ILE A 143 -16.50 -13.56 2.41
CA ILE A 143 -17.28 -12.50 1.76
C ILE A 143 -16.48 -11.99 0.57
N MET A 144 -17.06 -12.09 -0.62
CA MET A 144 -16.38 -11.69 -1.85
C MET A 144 -17.38 -11.24 -2.91
N THR A 145 -16.90 -10.57 -3.95
CA THR A 145 -17.72 -10.23 -5.10
C THR A 145 -17.92 -11.44 -6.02
N ILE A 146 -19.00 -11.41 -6.85
CA ILE A 146 -19.25 -12.44 -7.86
C ILE A 146 -18.05 -12.59 -8.81
N HIS A 147 -17.38 -11.50 -9.16
CA HIS A 147 -16.19 -11.55 -10.02
C HIS A 147 -15.01 -12.27 -9.34
N GLN A 148 -14.82 -12.05 -8.04
CA GLN A 148 -13.78 -12.73 -7.27
C GLN A 148 -14.04 -14.22 -7.07
N SER A 149 -15.32 -14.63 -7.08
CA SER A 149 -15.69 -16.04 -6.95
C SER A 149 -15.61 -16.84 -8.25
N LYS A 150 -15.31 -16.19 -9.39
CA LYS A 150 -15.21 -16.86 -10.69
C LYS A 150 -14.12 -17.96 -10.65
N GLY A 151 -14.53 -19.20 -10.92
CA GLY A 151 -13.64 -20.37 -10.89
C GLY A 151 -13.43 -20.98 -9.51
N LEU A 152 -14.12 -20.49 -8.47
CA LEU A 152 -14.13 -21.07 -7.12
C LEU A 152 -15.43 -21.85 -6.90
N GLU A 153 -15.34 -22.93 -6.12
CA GLU A 153 -16.48 -23.78 -5.72
C GLU A 153 -16.63 -23.73 -4.20
N PHE A 154 -17.86 -23.55 -3.73
CA PHE A 154 -18.19 -23.50 -2.30
C PHE A 154 -19.35 -24.42 -1.99
N PRO A 155 -19.31 -25.16 -0.86
CA PRO A 155 -20.40 -26.05 -0.45
C PRO A 155 -21.74 -25.32 -0.20
N VAL A 156 -21.66 -24.07 0.30
CA VAL A 156 -22.81 -23.23 0.56
C VAL A 156 -22.51 -21.81 0.09
N VAL A 157 -23.42 -21.20 -0.67
CA VAL A 157 -23.28 -19.83 -1.19
C VAL A 157 -24.51 -19.02 -0.79
N PHE A 158 -24.28 -17.86 -0.19
CA PHE A 158 -25.31 -16.86 0.07
C PHE A 158 -25.12 -15.71 -0.90
N LEU A 159 -26.08 -15.53 -1.81
CA LEU A 159 -26.08 -14.39 -2.71
C LEU A 159 -26.86 -13.25 -2.06
N ALA A 160 -26.15 -12.21 -1.63
CA ALA A 160 -26.75 -11.05 -0.97
C ALA A 160 -27.12 -9.96 -1.98
N ASP A 161 -28.03 -9.08 -1.58
CA ASP A 161 -28.45 -7.86 -2.33
C ASP A 161 -29.03 -8.13 -3.73
N LEU A 162 -29.80 -9.23 -3.88
CA LEU A 162 -30.48 -9.58 -5.12
C LEU A 162 -31.57 -8.58 -5.55
N SER A 163 -32.02 -7.74 -4.62
CA SER A 163 -33.01 -6.70 -4.89
C SER A 163 -32.44 -5.47 -5.59
N ARG A 164 -31.11 -5.36 -5.64
CA ARG A 164 -30.45 -4.23 -6.28
C ARG A 164 -30.60 -4.29 -7.79
N GLN A 165 -31.10 -3.21 -8.38
CA GLN A 165 -31.19 -3.11 -9.83
C GLN A 165 -29.79 -3.09 -10.46
N PHE A 166 -29.68 -3.74 -11.62
CA PHE A 166 -28.42 -3.68 -12.38
C PHE A 166 -28.11 -2.23 -12.76
N ASN A 167 -26.86 -1.85 -12.63
CA ASN A 167 -26.38 -0.58 -13.14
C ASN A 167 -26.52 -0.57 -14.67
N ARG A 168 -27.32 0.36 -15.20
CA ARG A 168 -27.53 0.55 -16.63
C ARG A 168 -26.88 1.83 -17.15
N SER A 169 -25.99 2.43 -16.39
CA SER A 169 -25.29 3.67 -16.78
C SER A 169 -24.55 3.49 -18.11
N ASP A 170 -23.98 2.31 -18.33
CA ASP A 170 -23.25 2.02 -19.56
C ASP A 170 -24.15 1.94 -20.78
N ALA A 171 -25.43 1.51 -20.61
CA ALA A 171 -26.41 1.48 -21.69
C ALA A 171 -26.92 2.88 -22.09
N SER A 172 -26.63 3.91 -21.29
CA SER A 172 -26.98 5.31 -21.58
C SER A 172 -25.84 6.12 -22.19
N MET A 173 -24.69 5.51 -22.40
CA MET A 173 -23.53 6.17 -23.04
C MET A 173 -23.83 6.41 -24.54
N SER A 174 -23.34 7.55 -25.05
CA SER A 174 -23.46 7.90 -26.46
C SER A 174 -22.70 6.95 -27.40
N VAL A 175 -21.74 6.20 -26.87
CA VAL A 175 -20.95 5.19 -27.57
C VAL A 175 -20.87 3.96 -26.69
N LEU A 176 -21.27 2.82 -27.23
CA LEU A 176 -21.15 1.50 -26.60
C LEU A 176 -20.04 0.70 -27.29
N LEU A 177 -19.14 0.13 -26.50
CA LEU A 177 -18.08 -0.76 -26.98
C LEU A 177 -18.39 -2.19 -26.51
N ASP A 178 -18.51 -3.11 -27.46
CA ASP A 178 -18.64 -4.54 -27.19
C ASP A 178 -17.56 -5.31 -27.93
N SER A 179 -16.93 -6.26 -27.24
CA SER A 179 -15.82 -7.04 -27.81
C SER A 179 -16.23 -7.95 -28.97
N SER A 180 -17.51 -8.28 -29.10
CA SER A 180 -18.06 -9.16 -30.13
C SER A 180 -18.89 -8.43 -31.22
N LEU A 181 -19.52 -7.30 -30.87
CA LEU A 181 -20.40 -6.52 -31.71
C LEU A 181 -19.79 -5.20 -32.20
N TYR A 182 -18.55 -4.92 -31.89
CA TYR A 182 -17.83 -3.72 -32.30
C TYR A 182 -18.27 -2.45 -31.56
N ILE A 183 -18.64 -1.40 -32.30
CA ILE A 183 -18.98 -0.08 -31.75
C ILE A 183 -20.45 0.21 -32.08
N GLY A 184 -21.26 0.44 -31.04
CA GLY A 184 -22.58 1.02 -31.14
C GLY A 184 -22.53 2.50 -30.77
N ALA A 185 -23.08 3.37 -31.60
CA ALA A 185 -23.20 4.80 -31.32
C ALA A 185 -24.64 5.26 -31.49
N ASN A 186 -25.08 6.18 -30.64
CA ASN A 186 -26.36 6.83 -30.81
C ASN A 186 -26.34 7.71 -32.07
N VAL A 187 -27.19 7.43 -33.01
CA VAL A 187 -27.35 8.23 -34.24
C VAL A 187 -28.43 9.27 -34.00
N VAL A 188 -28.10 10.53 -34.24
CA VAL A 188 -29.06 11.65 -34.20
C VAL A 188 -29.52 11.94 -35.59
N ASP A 189 -30.80 11.71 -35.84
CA ASP A 189 -31.45 12.16 -37.09
C ASP A 189 -31.88 13.61 -36.92
N MET A 190 -31.12 14.52 -37.54
CA MET A 190 -31.35 15.96 -37.43
C MET A 190 -32.62 16.41 -38.12
N GLU A 191 -33.10 15.70 -39.15
CA GLU A 191 -34.35 16.02 -39.84
C GLU A 191 -35.56 15.61 -39.01
N LYS A 192 -35.50 14.45 -38.38
CA LYS A 192 -36.61 13.91 -37.56
C LYS A 192 -36.49 14.34 -36.09
N ARG A 193 -35.44 14.98 -35.69
CA ARG A 193 -35.13 15.32 -34.29
C ARG A 193 -35.29 14.12 -33.32
N ALA A 194 -34.88 12.94 -33.78
CA ALA A 194 -34.97 11.68 -33.05
C ALA A 194 -33.59 11.06 -32.80
N TYR A 195 -33.47 10.33 -31.67
CA TYR A 195 -32.31 9.53 -31.29
C TYR A 195 -32.63 8.06 -31.57
N PHE A 196 -31.72 7.35 -32.19
CA PHE A 196 -31.82 5.93 -32.48
C PHE A 196 -30.60 5.18 -31.93
#